data_774e770c594f28a9e7f72afad026c11e
#
_entry.id   774e770c594f28a9e7f72afad026c11e
#
_cell.length_a   1.000
_cell.length_b   1.000
_cell.length_c   1.000
_cell.angle_alpha   90.00
_cell.angle_beta   90.00
_cell.angle_gamma   90.00
#
_symmetry.space_group_name_H-M   'P 1'
#
loop_
_entity.id
_entity.type
_entity.pdbx_description
1 polymer ?
#
loop_
_entity_poly.entity_id
_entity_poly.type
_entity_poly.pdbx_seq_one_letter_code
_entity_poly.pdbx_strand_id
1 'polypeptide(L)'
;MYIKFKTKEFATEFINTIKKNKERSFDFKEFGTWEFNCADEKENGVTITYKNKKTNYIVLIHVFINRDMENQISFNTYERYDEMYAPLFYNEYKQLFYHDYFIGE
;
A
#
# COMPACT_ATOMS: atom_id res chain seq x y z
N MET A 1 -8.81 5.63 -3.02
CA MET A 1 -9.43 5.79 -1.70
C MET A 1 -8.55 6.67 -0.82
N TYR A 2 -9.19 7.34 0.12
CA TYR A 2 -8.47 8.24 1.02
C TYR A 2 -8.57 7.70 2.45
N ILE A 3 -7.45 7.76 3.17
CA ILE A 3 -7.38 7.27 4.54
C ILE A 3 -6.92 8.42 5.42
N LYS A 4 -7.70 8.73 6.44
CA LYS A 4 -7.38 9.82 7.35
C LYS A 4 -6.83 9.26 8.65
N PHE A 5 -5.68 9.78 9.07
CA PHE A 5 -5.02 9.38 10.31
C PHE A 5 -5.22 10.46 11.36
N LYS A 6 -5.00 10.11 12.62
CA LYS A 6 -5.12 11.09 13.71
C LYS A 6 -4.10 12.23 13.55
N THR A 7 -2.89 11.91 13.14
CA THR A 7 -1.82 12.90 13.00
C THR A 7 -1.07 12.66 11.71
N LYS A 8 -0.32 13.67 11.28
CA LYS A 8 0.53 13.52 10.11
C LYS A 8 1.68 12.55 10.39
N GLU A 9 2.09 12.43 11.65
CA GLU A 9 3.13 11.49 12.03
C GLU A 9 2.68 10.04 11.79
N PHE A 10 1.44 9.72 12.13
CA PHE A 10 0.90 8.40 11.84
C PHE A 10 0.82 8.14 10.35
N ALA A 11 0.42 9.14 9.57
CA ALA A 11 0.36 8.99 8.12
C ALA A 11 1.75 8.72 7.55
N THR A 12 2.75 9.46 8.02
CA THR A 12 4.14 9.27 7.60
C THR A 12 4.63 7.87 7.95
N GLU A 13 4.33 7.41 9.18
CA GLU A 13 4.76 6.08 9.60
C GLU A 13 4.07 4.98 8.80
N PHE A 14 2.83 5.19 8.38
CA PHE A 14 2.15 4.24 7.52
C PHE A 14 2.88 4.13 6.17
N ILE A 15 3.24 5.26 5.58
CA ILE A 15 4.01 5.27 4.34
C ILE A 15 5.33 4.53 4.53
N ASN A 16 6.01 4.78 5.66
CA ASN A 16 7.28 4.12 5.92
C ASN A 16 7.12 2.61 6.08
N THR A 17 6.02 2.17 6.67
CA THR A 17 5.71 0.75 6.78
C THR A 17 5.55 0.12 5.40
N ILE A 18 4.87 0.82 4.50
CA ILE A 18 4.69 0.33 3.14
C ILE A 18 6.04 0.22 2.43
N LYS A 19 6.86 1.26 2.54
CA LYS A 19 8.19 1.25 1.91
C LYS A 19 9.05 0.11 2.43
N LYS A 20 9.00 -0.11 3.73
CA LYS A 20 9.78 -1.15 4.40
C LYS A 20 9.35 -2.55 3.98
N ASN A 21 8.08 -2.74 3.70
CA ASN A 21 7.51 -4.06 3.41
C ASN A 21 7.09 -4.24 1.94
N LYS A 22 7.53 -3.36 1.05
CA LYS A 22 7.04 -3.37 -0.33
C LYS A 22 7.39 -4.63 -1.10
N GLU A 23 8.46 -5.32 -0.73
CA GLU A 23 8.91 -6.50 -1.47
C GLU A 23 8.24 -7.79 -1.04
N ARG A 24 7.23 -7.70 -0.18
CA ARG A 24 6.49 -8.88 0.25
C ARG A 24 5.58 -9.39 -0.86
N SER A 25 5.29 -10.69 -0.81
CA SER A 25 4.24 -11.28 -1.62
C SER A 25 2.93 -11.21 -0.85
N PHE A 26 1.84 -11.05 -1.56
CA PHE A 26 0.50 -11.03 -0.96
C PHE A 26 -0.34 -12.10 -1.59
N ASP A 27 -0.98 -12.93 -0.76
CA ASP A 27 -1.84 -14.00 -1.22
C ASP A 27 -3.28 -13.65 -0.85
N PHE A 28 -4.05 -13.28 -1.86
CA PHE A 28 -5.47 -12.98 -1.68
C PHE A 28 -6.28 -14.18 -2.12
N LYS A 29 -6.96 -14.78 -1.17
CA LYS A 29 -7.64 -16.05 -1.33
C LYS A 29 -8.35 -16.25 -2.68
N GLU A 30 -9.10 -15.25 -3.13
CA GLU A 30 -9.86 -15.37 -4.37
C GLU A 30 -9.21 -14.65 -5.56
N PHE A 31 -8.18 -13.87 -5.29
CA PHE A 31 -7.58 -13.01 -6.32
C PHE A 31 -6.13 -13.36 -6.61
N GLY A 32 -5.65 -14.45 -6.01
CA GLY A 32 -4.35 -14.98 -6.31
C GLY A 32 -3.20 -14.36 -5.55
N THR A 33 -2.01 -14.80 -5.91
CA THR A 33 -0.78 -14.36 -5.28
C THR A 33 -0.13 -13.28 -6.13
N TRP A 34 0.26 -12.20 -5.47
CA TRP A 34 0.86 -11.04 -6.12
C TRP A 34 2.27 -10.86 -5.59
N GLU A 35 3.22 -10.79 -6.49
CA GLU A 35 4.63 -10.69 -6.15
C GLU A 35 5.17 -9.33 -6.54
N PHE A 36 6.10 -8.84 -5.73
CA PHE A 36 6.75 -7.56 -5.97
C PHE A 36 7.45 -7.56 -7.33
N ASN A 37 7.23 -6.51 -8.09
CA ASN A 37 7.89 -6.33 -9.38
C ASN A 37 8.89 -5.18 -9.34
N CYS A 38 8.42 -3.99 -9.00
CA CYS A 38 9.31 -2.83 -8.88
C CYS A 38 8.64 -1.75 -8.05
N ALA A 39 9.42 -0.76 -7.65
CA ALA A 39 8.90 0.35 -6.86
C ALA A 39 9.68 1.62 -7.16
N ASP A 40 9.00 2.76 -6.97
CA ASP A 40 9.60 4.07 -7.08
C ASP A 40 9.24 4.83 -5.80
N GLU A 41 10.24 5.06 -4.94
CA GLU A 41 10.01 5.74 -3.67
C GLU A 41 10.24 7.23 -3.81
N LYS A 42 9.34 7.98 -3.21
CA LYS A 42 9.46 9.43 -3.11
C LYS A 42 9.42 9.81 -1.63
N GLU A 43 9.74 11.07 -1.33
CA GLU A 43 9.73 11.51 0.06
C GLU A 43 8.37 11.34 0.72
N ASN A 44 7.30 11.68 0.01
CA ASN A 44 5.96 11.68 0.58
C ASN A 44 5.11 10.49 0.13
N GLY A 45 5.71 9.48 -0.47
CA GLY A 45 4.93 8.33 -0.91
C GLY A 45 5.73 7.34 -1.70
N VAL A 46 5.02 6.40 -2.30
CA VAL A 46 5.65 5.32 -3.04
C VAL A 46 4.68 4.79 -4.08
N THR A 47 5.23 4.39 -5.22
CA THR A 47 4.48 3.68 -6.25
C THR A 47 5.08 2.30 -6.36
N ILE A 48 4.25 1.27 -6.23
CA ILE A 48 4.72 -0.11 -6.23
C ILE A 48 3.94 -0.89 -7.28
N THR A 49 4.66 -1.73 -8.01
CA THR A 49 4.05 -2.59 -9.00
C THR A 49 4.13 -4.04 -8.52
N TYR A 50 2.98 -4.71 -8.47
CA TYR A 50 2.90 -6.13 -8.16
C TYR A 50 2.38 -6.89 -9.37
N LYS A 51 2.86 -8.11 -9.52
CA LYS A 51 2.51 -8.96 -10.64
C LYS A 51 1.83 -10.23 -10.14
N ASN A 52 0.69 -10.57 -10.74
CA ASN A 52 -0.01 -11.80 -10.39
C ASN A 52 0.79 -12.99 -10.89
N LYS A 53 1.07 -13.90 -9.98
CA LYS A 53 1.91 -15.07 -10.28
C LYS A 53 1.32 -15.97 -11.35
N LYS A 54 -0.01 -16.07 -11.39
CA LYS A 54 -0.69 -16.99 -12.30
C LYS A 54 -1.05 -16.33 -13.65
N THR A 55 -1.57 -15.12 -13.62
CA THR A 55 -2.09 -14.46 -14.81
C THR A 55 -1.10 -13.51 -15.46
N ASN A 56 -0.04 -13.14 -14.75
CA ASN A 56 0.93 -12.13 -15.17
C ASN A 56 0.33 -10.73 -15.26
N TYR A 57 -0.88 -10.52 -14.79
CA TYR A 57 -1.45 -9.18 -14.71
C TYR A 57 -0.65 -8.35 -13.72
N ILE A 58 -0.61 -7.06 -13.97
CA ILE A 58 0.14 -6.13 -13.13
C ILE A 58 -0.84 -5.15 -12.50
N VAL A 59 -0.65 -4.90 -11.21
CA VAL A 59 -1.37 -3.85 -10.51
C VAL A 59 -0.35 -2.84 -10.01
N LEU A 60 -0.66 -1.57 -10.18
CA LEU A 60 0.21 -0.49 -9.72
C LEU A 60 -0.47 0.18 -8.55
N ILE A 61 0.22 0.22 -7.42
CA ILE A 61 -0.27 0.83 -6.19
C ILE A 61 0.41 2.17 -6.00
N HIS A 62 -0.40 3.20 -5.82
CA HIS A 62 0.08 4.57 -5.68
C HIS A 62 -0.37 5.08 -4.32
N VAL A 63 0.57 5.32 -3.41
CA VAL A 63 0.27 5.70 -2.04
C VAL A 63 1.06 6.96 -1.70
N PHE A 64 0.34 8.07 -1.51
CA PHE A 64 0.99 9.35 -1.26
C PHE A 64 0.24 10.14 -0.21
N ILE A 65 1.00 10.91 0.57
CA ILE A 65 0.42 11.84 1.54
C ILE A 65 -0.21 12.99 0.76
N ASN A 66 -1.43 13.36 1.17
CA ASN A 66 -2.13 14.47 0.55
C ASN A 66 -1.43 15.78 0.91
N ARG A 67 -1.06 16.53 -0.12
CA ARG A 67 -0.32 17.77 0.05
C ARG A 67 -1.07 18.81 0.89
N ASP A 68 -2.39 18.86 0.75
CA ASP A 68 -3.22 19.85 1.43
C ASP A 68 -3.70 19.38 2.80
N MET A 69 -3.53 18.11 3.10
CA MET A 69 -3.99 17.53 4.37
C MET A 69 -3.03 16.40 4.73
N GLU A 70 -1.97 16.76 5.46
CA GLU A 70 -0.85 15.86 5.68
C GLU A 70 -1.14 14.64 6.56
N ASN A 71 -2.30 14.61 7.21
CA ASN A 71 -2.75 13.42 7.93
C ASN A 71 -3.62 12.52 7.08
N GLN A 72 -3.75 12.80 5.79
CA GLN A 72 -4.54 12.01 4.87
C GLN A 72 -3.64 11.40 3.81
N ILE A 73 -3.91 10.15 3.47
CA ILE A 73 -3.17 9.43 2.46
C ILE A 73 -4.12 9.04 1.33
N SER A 74 -3.64 9.21 0.10
CA SER A 74 -4.31 8.70 -1.08
C SER A 74 -3.74 7.33 -1.36
N PHE A 75 -4.58 6.30 -1.35
CA PHE A 75 -4.18 4.91 -1.61
C PHE A 75 -5.00 4.40 -2.77
N ASN A 76 -4.38 4.32 -3.95
CA ASN A 76 -5.08 3.96 -5.17
C ASN A 76 -4.34 2.88 -5.93
N THR A 77 -5.08 2.11 -6.73
CA THR A 77 -4.49 1.18 -7.67
C THR A 77 -4.91 1.61 -9.07
N TYR A 78 -4.01 1.42 -10.02
CA TYR A 78 -4.24 1.82 -11.40
C TYR A 78 -4.17 0.59 -12.30
N GLU A 79 -5.32 0.02 -12.55
CA GLU A 79 -5.52 -1.10 -13.45
C GLU A 79 -7.01 -1.26 -13.67
N ARG A 80 -7.39 -2.17 -14.56
CA ARG A 80 -8.81 -2.34 -14.85
C ARG A 80 -9.64 -2.82 -13.66
N TYR A 81 -9.00 -3.31 -12.62
CA TYR A 81 -9.69 -3.81 -11.42
C TYR A 81 -9.28 -3.03 -10.17
N ASP A 82 -8.89 -1.78 -10.35
CA ASP A 82 -8.27 -1.02 -9.26
C ASP A 82 -9.18 -0.85 -8.03
N GLU A 83 -10.45 -0.60 -8.24
CA GLU A 83 -11.36 -0.42 -7.10
C GLU A 83 -11.42 -1.66 -6.22
N MET A 84 -11.24 -2.83 -6.82
CA MET A 84 -11.25 -4.09 -6.10
C MET A 84 -9.96 -4.29 -5.30
N TYR A 85 -8.83 -3.94 -5.91
CA TYR A 85 -7.55 -4.27 -5.31
C TYR A 85 -7.05 -3.27 -4.27
N ALA A 86 -7.45 -2.00 -4.35
CA ALA A 86 -6.99 -1.01 -3.38
C ALA A 86 -7.31 -1.41 -1.94
N PRO A 87 -8.56 -1.78 -1.60
CA PRO A 87 -8.86 -2.21 -0.23
C PRO A 87 -8.09 -3.46 0.19
N LEU A 88 -7.85 -4.40 -0.72
CA LEU A 88 -7.14 -5.63 -0.39
C LEU A 88 -5.71 -5.34 0.04
N PHE A 89 -4.97 -4.57 -0.76
CA PHE A 89 -3.62 -4.21 -0.43
C PHE A 89 -3.56 -3.30 0.80
N TYR A 90 -4.50 -2.36 0.90
CA TYR A 90 -4.54 -1.48 2.06
C TYR A 90 -4.71 -2.27 3.35
N ASN A 91 -5.60 -3.26 3.37
CA ASN A 91 -5.82 -4.06 4.57
C ASN A 91 -4.57 -4.82 5.00
N GLU A 92 -3.81 -5.34 4.04
CA GLU A 92 -2.57 -6.04 4.36
C GLU A 92 -1.55 -5.09 4.97
N TYR A 93 -1.36 -3.91 4.36
CA TYR A 93 -0.42 -2.94 4.90
C TYR A 93 -0.88 -2.37 6.23
N LYS A 94 -2.20 -2.23 6.42
CA LYS A 94 -2.75 -1.76 7.68
C LYS A 94 -2.41 -2.71 8.82
N GLN A 95 -2.51 -4.02 8.57
CA GLN A 95 -2.16 -5.00 9.59
C GLN A 95 -0.68 -4.94 9.93
N LEU A 96 0.18 -4.80 8.94
CA LEU A 96 1.61 -4.66 9.16
C LEU A 96 1.91 -3.39 9.95
N PHE A 97 1.26 -2.28 9.61
CA PHE A 97 1.45 -1.02 10.31
C PHE A 97 1.03 -1.13 11.77
N TYR A 98 -0.13 -1.73 12.03
CA TYR A 98 -0.62 -1.90 13.39
C TYR A 98 0.38 -2.73 14.20
N HIS A 99 0.83 -3.83 13.64
CA HIS A 99 1.77 -4.71 14.32
C HIS A 99 3.09 -4.01 14.61
N ASP A 100 3.67 -3.39 13.59
CA ASP A 100 4.99 -2.77 13.74
C ASP A 100 4.97 -1.52 14.60
N TYR A 101 3.91 -0.72 14.50
CA TYR A 101 3.87 0.58 15.16
C TYR A 101 3.25 0.53 16.54
N PHE A 102 2.13 -0.20 16.69
CA PHE A 102 1.39 -0.19 17.95
C PHE A 102 1.77 -1.33 18.89
N ILE A 103 2.11 -2.49 18.35
CA ILE A 103 2.47 -3.64 19.19
C ILE A 103 3.95 -3.65 19.49
N GLY A 104 4.75 -3.05 18.62
CA GLY A 104 6.13 -2.79 18.90
C GLY A 104 7.04 -3.98 18.74
N GLU A 105 7.00 -4.60 17.61
CA GLU A 105 7.95 -5.66 17.36
C GLU A 105 8.21 -5.93 15.94
#